data_862eec74ceded32632df21beb73c220c
#
_entry.id   862eec74ceded32632df21beb73c220c
#
_cell.length_a   1.000
_cell.length_b   1.000
_cell.length_c   1.000
_cell.angle_alpha   90.00
_cell.angle_beta   90.00
_cell.angle_gamma   90.00
#
_symmetry.space_group_name_H-M   'P 1'
#
loop_
_entity.id
_entity.type
_entity.pdbx_description
1 polymer ?
#
loop_
_entity_poly.entity_id
_entity_poly.type
_entity_poly.pdbx_seq_one_letter_code
_entity_poly.pdbx_strand_id
1 'polypeptide(L)'
;MDVQLALPLLYGLILVALLFDFLNGLHDAANSIATIVSTRVLRPQYAVAWAAFFNFIAFLFFGLHVAKTIGTGIVDAGIIDPSVIFGALSGAIAWNLITWGLGIPSSSSHALVGGILGAGTAKAGLAAIVWSGLGKTLFAIILSPLVGLLLALFLVLIVSWLFSRTTPFVVDSSFRWLQFVSASMYSLGHGGNDAQKTMGIIAVLLFSQGLLGDTFHVPFWVVMTCQAAMGLGTLFGGWRIVHTMGSKITRLSPMQGFCAETGGAITLFTATALGVPVSTTHTITGAIVGVGAARRTSAVRWGVAGNIVVAWVITIPASAAIAAVTYGVVGLFR
;
A
#
# COMPACT_ATOMS: atom_id res chain seq x y z
N MET A 1 32.45 -6.06 15.51
CA MET A 1 33.02 -6.36 14.17
C MET A 1 31.87 -6.34 13.20
N ASP A 2 31.74 -5.22 12.49
CA ASP A 2 30.71 -5.10 11.45
C ASP A 2 31.15 -5.96 10.26
N VAL A 3 30.56 -7.12 10.14
CA VAL A 3 30.79 -8.01 8.98
C VAL A 3 30.10 -7.33 7.80
N GLN A 4 30.89 -6.60 7.00
CA GLN A 4 30.37 -6.11 5.73
C GLN A 4 29.94 -7.32 4.89
N LEU A 5 28.70 -7.24 4.39
CA LEU A 5 28.18 -8.25 3.48
C LEU A 5 29.04 -8.37 2.24
N ALA A 6 29.25 -9.60 1.77
CA ALA A 6 29.75 -9.80 0.43
C ALA A 6 28.83 -9.11 -0.59
N LEU A 7 29.40 -8.37 -1.54
CA LEU A 7 28.63 -7.63 -2.55
C LEU A 7 27.50 -8.43 -3.24
N PRO A 8 27.71 -9.72 -3.61
CA PRO A 8 26.63 -10.53 -4.21
C PRO A 8 25.43 -10.70 -3.28
N LEU A 9 25.66 -10.85 -1.98
CA LEU A 9 24.56 -11.01 -1.00
C LEU A 9 23.79 -9.71 -0.79
N LEU A 10 24.49 -8.58 -0.76
CA LEU A 10 23.88 -7.25 -0.71
C LEU A 10 22.97 -7.01 -1.92
N TYR A 11 23.47 -7.25 -3.13
CA TYR A 11 22.67 -7.13 -4.35
C TYR A 11 21.49 -8.09 -4.36
N GLY A 12 21.68 -9.32 -3.86
CA GLY A 12 20.60 -10.29 -3.72
C GLY A 12 19.47 -9.79 -2.82
N LEU A 13 19.78 -9.17 -1.68
CA LEU A 13 18.79 -8.58 -0.78
C LEU A 13 18.06 -7.37 -1.40
N ILE A 14 18.79 -6.52 -2.12
CA ILE A 14 18.18 -5.41 -2.86
C ILE A 14 17.21 -5.95 -3.92
N LEU A 15 17.57 -7.00 -4.64
CA LEU A 15 16.68 -7.64 -5.62
C LEU A 15 15.44 -8.23 -4.96
N VAL A 16 15.55 -8.86 -3.78
CA VAL A 16 14.39 -9.35 -3.01
C VAL A 16 13.50 -8.19 -2.57
N ALA A 17 14.07 -7.06 -2.17
CA ALA A 17 13.30 -5.86 -1.84
C ALA A 17 12.56 -5.29 -3.06
N LEU A 18 13.23 -5.22 -4.21
CA LEU A 18 12.59 -4.80 -5.47
C LEU A 18 11.54 -5.78 -5.96
N LEU A 19 11.73 -7.09 -5.75
CA LEU A 19 10.72 -8.11 -6.00
C LEU A 19 9.48 -7.90 -5.11
N PHE A 20 9.69 -7.59 -3.82
CA PHE A 20 8.58 -7.24 -2.94
C PHE A 20 7.82 -6.01 -3.47
N ASP A 21 8.52 -4.98 -3.93
CA ASP A 21 7.89 -3.77 -4.46
C ASP A 21 7.14 -4.01 -5.77
N PHE A 22 7.70 -4.85 -6.65
CA PHE A 22 7.00 -5.32 -7.85
C PHE A 22 5.72 -6.09 -7.48
N LEU A 23 5.78 -7.01 -6.51
CA LEU A 23 4.62 -7.75 -6.03
C LEU A 23 3.62 -6.85 -5.31
N ASN A 24 4.08 -5.81 -4.62
CA ASN A 24 3.24 -4.75 -4.07
C ASN A 24 2.46 -4.05 -5.20
N GLY A 25 3.14 -3.59 -6.25
CA GLY A 25 2.49 -3.00 -7.41
C GLY A 25 1.49 -3.93 -8.09
N LEU A 26 1.83 -5.23 -8.23
CA LEU A 26 0.96 -6.26 -8.79
C LEU A 26 -0.29 -6.51 -7.93
N HIS A 27 -0.12 -6.68 -6.63
CA HIS A 27 -1.19 -6.95 -5.66
C HIS A 27 -2.11 -5.74 -5.55
N ASP A 28 -1.52 -4.55 -5.39
CA ASP A 28 -2.20 -3.31 -5.07
C ASP A 28 -2.59 -2.48 -6.31
N ALA A 29 -2.34 -2.99 -7.54
CA ALA A 29 -2.90 -2.43 -8.76
C ALA A 29 -4.41 -2.20 -8.64
N ALA A 30 -5.11 -3.12 -7.96
CA ALA A 30 -6.54 -3.03 -7.70
C ALA A 30 -6.95 -1.73 -6.98
N ASN A 31 -6.10 -1.20 -6.10
CA ASN A 31 -6.39 0.02 -5.35
C ASN A 31 -6.54 1.23 -6.28
N SER A 32 -5.72 1.28 -7.33
CA SER A 32 -5.71 2.36 -8.32
C SER A 32 -6.73 2.19 -9.44
N ILE A 33 -7.14 0.94 -9.76
CA ILE A 33 -7.95 0.71 -10.97
C ILE A 33 -9.34 0.12 -10.73
N ALA A 34 -9.63 -0.46 -9.55
CA ALA A 34 -10.90 -1.15 -9.32
C ALA A 34 -12.12 -0.26 -9.53
N THR A 35 -12.04 0.99 -9.13
CA THR A 35 -13.10 2.00 -9.29
C THR A 35 -13.32 2.36 -10.75
N ILE A 36 -12.29 2.82 -11.47
CA ILE A 36 -12.38 3.31 -12.85
C ILE A 36 -12.72 2.18 -13.84
N VAL A 37 -12.30 0.93 -13.56
CA VAL A 37 -12.67 -0.25 -14.34
C VAL A 37 -14.13 -0.67 -14.08
N SER A 38 -14.56 -0.67 -12.80
CA SER A 38 -15.92 -1.07 -12.43
C SER A 38 -16.98 -0.08 -12.92
N THR A 39 -16.65 1.21 -13.00
CA THR A 39 -17.52 2.24 -13.59
C THR A 39 -17.49 2.26 -15.12
N ARG A 40 -16.63 1.43 -15.75
CA ARG A 40 -16.45 1.34 -17.20
C ARG A 40 -16.02 2.66 -17.85
N VAL A 41 -15.28 3.49 -17.15
CA VAL A 41 -14.67 4.71 -17.68
C VAL A 41 -13.44 4.37 -18.51
N LEU A 42 -12.58 3.46 -18.00
CA LEU A 42 -11.45 2.91 -18.75
C LEU A 42 -11.57 1.39 -18.92
N ARG A 43 -11.11 0.90 -20.07
CA ARG A 43 -10.90 -0.54 -20.28
C ARG A 43 -9.74 -1.02 -19.40
N PRO A 44 -9.77 -2.27 -18.91
CA PRO A 44 -8.76 -2.79 -17.97
C PRO A 44 -7.31 -2.55 -18.39
N GLN A 45 -6.95 -2.83 -19.66
CA GLN A 45 -5.59 -2.69 -20.15
C GLN A 45 -5.08 -1.24 -20.17
N TYR A 46 -5.96 -0.28 -20.40
CA TYR A 46 -5.61 1.14 -20.35
C TYR A 46 -5.57 1.64 -18.90
N ALA A 47 -6.41 1.09 -18.03
CA ALA A 47 -6.44 1.46 -16.61
C ALA A 47 -5.13 1.09 -15.91
N VAL A 48 -4.56 -0.11 -16.16
CA VAL A 48 -3.26 -0.50 -15.58
C VAL A 48 -2.11 0.36 -16.11
N ALA A 49 -2.10 0.69 -17.41
CA ALA A 49 -1.07 1.57 -17.98
C ALA A 49 -1.16 2.99 -17.39
N TRP A 50 -2.38 3.50 -17.24
CA TRP A 50 -2.66 4.79 -16.62
C TRP A 50 -2.17 4.83 -15.17
N ALA A 51 -2.58 3.85 -14.37
CA ALA A 51 -2.18 3.75 -12.97
C ALA A 51 -0.66 3.57 -12.81
N ALA A 52 -0.04 2.70 -13.62
CA ALA A 52 1.40 2.46 -13.59
C ALA A 52 2.20 3.73 -13.88
N PHE A 53 1.76 4.53 -14.85
CA PHE A 53 2.39 5.81 -15.17
C PHE A 53 2.35 6.77 -13.98
N PHE A 54 1.17 6.96 -13.36
CA PHE A 54 1.02 7.86 -12.22
C PHE A 54 1.70 7.33 -10.95
N ASN A 55 1.70 6.01 -10.72
CA ASN A 55 2.48 5.40 -9.68
C ASN A 55 3.97 5.68 -9.87
N PHE A 56 4.49 5.51 -11.09
CA PHE A 56 5.92 5.73 -11.39
C PHE A 56 6.35 7.18 -11.15
N ILE A 57 5.59 8.17 -11.62
CA ILE A 57 5.96 9.58 -11.50
C ILE A 57 5.69 10.19 -10.12
N ALA A 58 5.13 9.43 -9.19
CA ALA A 58 4.73 9.92 -7.87
C ALA A 58 5.89 10.57 -7.08
N PHE A 59 7.13 10.13 -7.30
CA PHE A 59 8.32 10.70 -6.64
C PHE A 59 8.54 12.20 -6.95
N LEU A 60 7.96 12.72 -8.03
CA LEU A 60 8.03 14.15 -8.36
C LEU A 60 7.18 15.03 -7.45
N PHE A 61 6.20 14.45 -6.75
CA PHE A 61 5.19 15.18 -5.98
C PHE A 61 5.36 15.06 -4.47
N PHE A 62 6.08 14.05 -3.99
CA PHE A 62 6.19 13.74 -2.57
C PHE A 62 7.63 13.70 -2.08
N GLY A 63 7.86 14.23 -0.87
CA GLY A 63 9.11 14.01 -0.14
C GLY A 63 9.23 12.57 0.37
N LEU A 64 10.42 12.19 0.88
CA LEU A 64 10.74 10.83 1.32
C LEU A 64 10.47 10.59 2.83
N HIS A 65 9.41 11.20 3.37
CA HIS A 65 9.09 11.15 4.79
C HIS A 65 8.66 9.74 5.26
N VAL A 66 7.87 9.03 4.44
CA VAL A 66 7.41 7.67 4.75
C VAL A 66 8.59 6.69 4.75
N ALA A 67 9.54 6.83 3.82
CA ALA A 67 10.74 5.99 3.77
C ALA A 67 11.56 6.08 5.06
N LYS A 68 11.70 7.28 5.63
CA LYS A 68 12.38 7.50 6.90
C LYS A 68 11.64 6.81 8.06
N THR A 69 10.32 6.90 8.10
CA THR A 69 9.50 6.28 9.17
C THR A 69 9.60 4.75 9.14
N ILE A 70 9.59 4.13 7.99
CA ILE A 70 9.73 2.66 7.84
C ILE A 70 11.15 2.22 8.22
N GLY A 71 12.17 2.97 7.78
CA GLY A 71 13.56 2.60 8.00
C GLY A 71 13.98 2.58 9.47
N THR A 72 13.41 3.45 10.30
CA THR A 72 13.91 3.65 11.70
C THR A 72 12.82 3.62 12.77
N GLY A 73 11.54 3.43 12.40
CA GLY A 73 10.44 3.70 13.31
C GLY A 73 9.67 2.49 13.88
N ILE A 74 9.86 1.28 13.38
CA ILE A 74 9.05 0.09 13.78
C ILE A 74 9.85 -0.86 14.67
N VAL A 75 11.08 -1.13 14.30
CA VAL A 75 12.04 -1.95 15.03
C VAL A 75 13.31 -1.14 15.23
N ASP A 76 14.03 -1.37 16.33
CA ASP A 76 15.29 -0.71 16.60
C ASP A 76 16.28 -0.94 15.47
N ALA A 77 16.80 0.16 14.91
CA ALA A 77 17.73 0.12 13.78
C ALA A 77 19.01 -0.69 14.09
N GLY A 78 19.45 -0.73 15.35
CA GLY A 78 20.60 -1.52 15.80
C GLY A 78 20.39 -3.03 15.73
N ILE A 79 19.14 -3.48 15.62
CA ILE A 79 18.79 -4.91 15.50
C ILE A 79 18.67 -5.34 14.04
N ILE A 80 18.46 -4.39 13.13
CA ILE A 80 18.26 -4.67 11.71
C ILE A 80 19.57 -5.12 11.08
N ASP A 81 19.63 -6.41 10.72
CA ASP A 81 20.70 -7.00 9.93
C ASP A 81 20.14 -7.63 8.64
N PRO A 82 20.99 -8.09 7.73
CA PRO A 82 20.56 -8.72 6.48
C PRO A 82 19.58 -9.87 6.64
N SER A 83 19.69 -10.66 7.71
CA SER A 83 18.80 -11.80 7.94
C SER A 83 17.43 -11.37 8.45
N VAL A 84 17.38 -10.31 9.25
CA VAL A 84 16.10 -9.68 9.65
C VAL A 84 15.39 -9.11 8.41
N ILE A 85 16.11 -8.44 7.52
CA ILE A 85 15.55 -7.90 6.27
C ILE A 85 15.06 -9.04 5.37
N PHE A 86 15.88 -10.10 5.19
CA PHE A 86 15.48 -11.24 4.39
C PHE A 86 14.25 -11.96 4.95
N GLY A 87 14.21 -12.18 6.26
CA GLY A 87 13.05 -12.77 6.94
C GLY A 87 11.80 -11.91 6.77
N ALA A 88 11.92 -10.60 6.98
CA ALA A 88 10.82 -9.64 6.84
C ALA A 88 10.25 -9.62 5.42
N LEU A 89 11.10 -9.49 4.41
CA LEU A 89 10.69 -9.48 3.01
C LEU A 89 10.08 -10.81 2.58
N SER A 90 10.66 -11.94 3.01
CA SER A 90 10.14 -13.28 2.72
C SER A 90 8.74 -13.47 3.29
N GLY A 91 8.51 -13.05 4.54
CA GLY A 91 7.18 -13.08 5.17
C GLY A 91 6.15 -12.25 4.43
N ALA A 92 6.53 -11.03 4.05
CA ALA A 92 5.66 -10.13 3.31
C ALA A 92 5.36 -10.63 1.89
N ILE A 93 6.36 -11.11 1.17
CA ILE A 93 6.22 -11.69 -0.18
C ILE A 93 5.31 -12.91 -0.16
N ALA A 94 5.57 -13.86 0.76
CA ALA A 94 4.77 -15.08 0.86
C ALA A 94 3.29 -14.74 1.16
N TRP A 95 3.03 -13.84 2.10
CA TRP A 95 1.66 -13.43 2.41
C TRP A 95 0.98 -12.71 1.25
N ASN A 96 1.68 -11.81 0.56
CA ASN A 96 1.15 -11.14 -0.63
C ASN A 96 0.81 -12.12 -1.76
N LEU A 97 1.64 -13.13 -2.00
CA LEU A 97 1.36 -14.16 -3.00
C LEU A 97 0.14 -15.01 -2.63
N ILE A 98 0.00 -15.40 -1.35
CA ILE A 98 -1.16 -16.14 -0.85
C ILE A 98 -2.45 -15.34 -1.07
N THR A 99 -2.48 -14.10 -0.61
CA THR A 99 -3.68 -13.25 -0.70
C THR A 99 -4.00 -12.83 -2.14
N TRP A 100 -2.98 -12.59 -2.96
CA TRP A 100 -3.15 -12.36 -4.40
C TRP A 100 -3.77 -13.57 -5.10
N GLY A 101 -3.25 -14.78 -4.84
CA GLY A 101 -3.77 -16.03 -5.39
C GLY A 101 -5.22 -16.30 -5.00
N LEU A 102 -5.62 -15.94 -3.77
CA LEU A 102 -6.98 -16.07 -3.26
C LEU A 102 -7.90 -14.90 -3.68
N GLY A 103 -7.37 -13.82 -4.25
CA GLY A 103 -8.13 -12.62 -4.61
C GLY A 103 -8.65 -11.84 -3.41
N ILE A 104 -7.92 -11.90 -2.30
CA ILE A 104 -8.24 -11.23 -1.04
C ILE A 104 -7.54 -9.87 -1.02
N PRO A 105 -8.24 -8.74 -0.92
CA PRO A 105 -7.64 -7.40 -0.81
C PRO A 105 -7.06 -7.21 0.60
N SER A 106 -5.86 -7.72 0.81
CA SER A 106 -5.04 -7.48 1.99
C SER A 106 -4.14 -6.26 1.78
N SER A 107 -3.37 -5.89 2.79
CA SER A 107 -2.43 -4.77 2.71
C SER A 107 -1.00 -5.28 2.65
N SER A 108 -0.30 -5.00 1.57
CA SER A 108 1.14 -5.24 1.42
C SER A 108 1.97 -4.49 2.46
N SER A 109 1.50 -3.29 2.87
CA SER A 109 2.10 -2.51 3.96
C SER A 109 2.03 -3.24 5.30
N HIS A 110 0.87 -3.82 5.62
CA HIS A 110 0.72 -4.63 6.85
C HIS A 110 1.54 -5.91 6.80
N ALA A 111 1.63 -6.54 5.63
CA ALA A 111 2.48 -7.70 5.44
C ALA A 111 3.95 -7.36 5.71
N LEU A 112 4.42 -6.19 5.24
CA LEU A 112 5.77 -5.71 5.51
C LEU A 112 6.00 -5.39 6.98
N VAL A 113 5.08 -4.65 7.62
CA VAL A 113 5.14 -4.35 9.07
C VAL A 113 5.16 -5.64 9.89
N GLY A 114 4.28 -6.59 9.58
CA GLY A 114 4.26 -7.90 10.21
C GLY A 114 5.58 -8.65 10.01
N GLY A 115 6.12 -8.64 8.79
CA GLY A 115 7.41 -9.24 8.47
C GLY A 115 8.56 -8.67 9.30
N ILE A 116 8.66 -7.33 9.40
CA ILE A 116 9.68 -6.65 10.20
C ILE A 116 9.52 -7.00 11.69
N LEU A 117 8.30 -7.00 12.22
CA LEU A 117 8.01 -7.37 13.60
C LEU A 117 8.38 -8.83 13.86
N GLY A 118 8.00 -9.75 12.97
CA GLY A 118 8.26 -11.18 13.13
C GLY A 118 9.74 -11.52 13.13
N ALA A 119 10.49 -11.02 12.16
CA ALA A 119 11.93 -11.25 12.08
C ALA A 119 12.70 -10.55 13.21
N GLY A 120 12.32 -9.30 13.55
CA GLY A 120 12.94 -8.53 14.63
C GLY A 120 12.72 -9.18 16.00
N THR A 121 11.50 -9.64 16.28
CA THR A 121 11.19 -10.32 17.55
C THR A 121 11.83 -11.71 17.62
N ALA A 122 11.95 -12.42 16.52
CA ALA A 122 12.67 -13.70 16.47
C ALA A 122 14.17 -13.52 16.80
N LYS A 123 14.76 -12.37 16.42
CA LYS A 123 16.16 -12.04 16.74
C LYS A 123 16.39 -11.60 18.16
N ALA A 124 15.60 -10.64 18.66
CA ALA A 124 15.90 -9.93 19.92
C ALA A 124 14.70 -9.85 20.87
N GLY A 125 13.66 -10.66 20.66
CA GLY A 125 12.47 -10.65 21.49
C GLY A 125 11.67 -9.34 21.37
N LEU A 126 10.78 -9.10 22.34
CA LEU A 126 9.91 -7.91 22.36
C LEU A 126 10.66 -6.60 22.58
N ALA A 127 11.91 -6.65 23.06
CA ALA A 127 12.77 -5.48 23.21
C ALA A 127 13.17 -4.86 21.85
N ALA A 128 13.08 -5.64 20.76
CA ALA A 128 13.30 -5.14 19.41
C ALA A 128 12.28 -4.08 18.95
N ILE A 129 11.09 -4.04 19.57
CA ILE A 129 9.96 -3.25 19.08
C ILE A 129 10.06 -1.81 19.57
N VAL A 130 9.99 -0.86 18.64
CA VAL A 130 9.80 0.57 18.94
C VAL A 130 8.29 0.81 19.12
N TRP A 131 7.81 0.62 20.37
CA TRP A 131 6.38 0.66 20.70
C TRP A 131 5.68 1.95 20.30
N SER A 132 6.37 3.11 20.38
CA SER A 132 5.82 4.40 19.96
C SER A 132 5.56 4.47 18.44
N GLY A 133 6.47 3.91 17.64
CA GLY A 133 6.34 3.86 16.18
C GLY A 133 5.32 2.82 15.73
N LEU A 134 5.34 1.63 16.35
CA LEU A 134 4.33 0.61 16.12
C LEU A 134 2.94 1.12 16.45
N GLY A 135 2.76 1.78 17.62
CA GLY A 135 1.48 2.35 18.04
C GLY A 135 0.94 3.39 17.05
N LYS A 136 1.79 4.29 16.55
CA LYS A 136 1.43 5.25 15.48
C LYS A 136 1.00 4.54 14.20
N THR A 137 1.72 3.50 13.81
CA THR A 137 1.41 2.71 12.61
C THR A 137 0.07 1.98 12.75
N LEU A 138 -0.17 1.31 13.87
CA LEU A 138 -1.43 0.62 14.16
C LEU A 138 -2.62 1.61 14.22
N PHE A 139 -2.43 2.78 14.82
CA PHE A 139 -3.44 3.83 14.83
C PHE A 139 -3.77 4.32 13.40
N ALA A 140 -2.75 4.56 12.58
CA ALA A 140 -2.91 4.98 11.19
C ALA A 140 -3.63 3.91 10.33
N ILE A 141 -3.38 2.63 10.60
CA ILE A 141 -4.03 1.48 9.98
C ILE A 141 -5.56 1.50 10.19
N ILE A 142 -5.99 1.82 11.41
CA ILE A 142 -7.41 1.90 11.78
C ILE A 142 -8.01 3.21 11.26
N LEU A 143 -7.27 4.29 11.36
CA LEU A 143 -7.75 5.62 11.01
C LEU A 143 -7.94 5.81 9.50
N SER A 144 -7.02 5.27 8.67
CA SER A 144 -7.03 5.52 7.22
C SER A 144 -8.30 5.03 6.50
N PRO A 145 -8.86 3.82 6.75
CA PRO A 145 -10.12 3.43 6.14
C PRO A 145 -11.32 4.26 6.65
N LEU A 146 -11.30 4.70 7.92
CA LEU A 146 -12.36 5.54 8.47
C LEU A 146 -12.35 6.94 7.83
N VAL A 147 -11.17 7.54 7.71
CA VAL A 147 -11.02 8.86 7.03
C VAL A 147 -11.43 8.73 5.56
N GLY A 148 -10.97 7.70 4.84
CA GLY A 148 -11.37 7.44 3.46
C GLY A 148 -12.89 7.29 3.32
N LEU A 149 -13.53 6.52 4.22
CA LEU A 149 -14.98 6.32 4.26
C LEU A 149 -15.73 7.65 4.47
N LEU A 150 -15.34 8.41 5.49
CA LEU A 150 -16.02 9.66 5.85
C LEU A 150 -15.85 10.73 4.77
N LEU A 151 -14.63 10.89 4.22
CA LEU A 151 -14.38 11.84 3.14
C LEU A 151 -15.17 11.47 1.87
N ALA A 152 -15.15 10.21 1.47
CA ALA A 152 -15.88 9.75 0.30
C ALA A 152 -17.40 9.90 0.47
N LEU A 153 -17.94 9.56 1.64
CA LEU A 153 -19.35 9.78 1.98
C LEU A 153 -19.70 11.27 1.91
N PHE A 154 -18.90 12.12 2.53
CA PHE A 154 -19.12 13.56 2.52
C PHE A 154 -19.05 14.16 1.11
N LEU A 155 -18.09 13.72 0.30
CA LEU A 155 -17.98 14.13 -1.10
C LEU A 155 -19.22 13.73 -1.91
N VAL A 156 -19.77 12.53 -1.72
CA VAL A 156 -21.02 12.13 -2.40
C VAL A 156 -22.16 13.05 -2.01
N LEU A 157 -22.29 13.42 -0.74
CA LEU A 157 -23.34 14.34 -0.28
C LEU A 157 -23.19 15.72 -0.92
N ILE A 158 -21.96 16.29 -0.91
CA ILE A 158 -21.68 17.60 -1.56
C ILE A 158 -22.00 17.55 -3.05
N VAL A 159 -21.47 16.56 -3.76
CA VAL A 159 -21.67 16.42 -5.21
C VAL A 159 -23.15 16.23 -5.54
N SER A 160 -23.86 15.40 -4.78
CA SER A 160 -25.30 15.18 -4.97
C SER A 160 -26.10 16.47 -4.75
N TRP A 161 -25.71 17.29 -3.80
CA TRP A 161 -26.34 18.58 -3.55
C TRP A 161 -26.03 19.59 -4.67
N LEU A 162 -24.78 19.72 -5.09
CA LEU A 162 -24.35 20.63 -6.17
C LEU A 162 -25.03 20.32 -7.51
N PHE A 163 -25.16 19.02 -7.83
CA PHE A 163 -25.73 18.56 -9.09
C PHE A 163 -27.22 18.17 -8.99
N SER A 164 -27.90 18.51 -7.88
CA SER A 164 -29.31 18.15 -7.65
C SER A 164 -30.28 18.65 -8.72
N ARG A 165 -29.95 19.73 -9.39
CA ARG A 165 -30.76 20.33 -10.47
C ARG A 165 -30.26 19.97 -11.88
N THR A 166 -29.28 19.08 -12.00
CA THR A 166 -28.64 18.69 -13.26
C THR A 166 -29.20 17.36 -13.75
N THR A 167 -29.27 17.16 -15.07
CA THR A 167 -29.78 15.91 -15.62
C THR A 167 -28.80 14.76 -15.38
N PRO A 168 -29.27 13.51 -15.19
CA PRO A 168 -28.43 12.33 -14.98
C PRO A 168 -27.39 12.12 -16.09
N PHE A 169 -27.73 12.44 -17.34
CA PHE A 169 -26.84 12.36 -18.49
C PHE A 169 -25.63 13.30 -18.36
N VAL A 170 -25.84 14.54 -17.98
CA VAL A 170 -24.76 15.53 -17.79
C VAL A 170 -23.87 15.12 -16.62
N VAL A 171 -24.46 14.63 -15.52
CA VAL A 171 -23.71 14.12 -14.37
C VAL A 171 -22.83 12.94 -14.78
N ASP A 172 -23.39 11.92 -15.44
CA ASP A 172 -22.59 10.74 -15.87
C ASP A 172 -21.46 11.15 -16.80
N SER A 173 -21.73 11.97 -17.81
CA SER A 173 -20.72 12.43 -18.78
C SER A 173 -19.62 13.23 -18.11
N SER A 174 -19.95 14.18 -17.23
CA SER A 174 -18.97 15.01 -16.53
C SER A 174 -18.09 14.18 -15.59
N PHE A 175 -18.70 13.27 -14.82
CA PHE A 175 -17.95 12.46 -13.86
C PHE A 175 -17.13 11.36 -14.51
N ARG A 176 -17.42 10.93 -15.73
CA ARG A 176 -16.51 10.08 -16.53
C ARG A 176 -15.18 10.80 -16.79
N TRP A 177 -15.19 12.08 -17.12
CA TRP A 177 -13.98 12.88 -17.32
C TRP A 177 -13.27 13.20 -16.00
N LEU A 178 -14.01 13.61 -14.98
CA LEU A 178 -13.45 13.91 -13.67
C LEU A 178 -12.81 12.69 -13.00
N GLN A 179 -13.31 11.48 -13.33
CA GLN A 179 -12.74 10.23 -12.80
C GLN A 179 -11.34 9.94 -13.36
N PHE A 180 -10.97 10.43 -14.55
CA PHE A 180 -9.57 10.39 -14.99
C PHE A 180 -8.66 11.18 -14.04
N VAL A 181 -9.11 12.34 -13.61
CA VAL A 181 -8.35 13.20 -12.69
C VAL A 181 -8.24 12.53 -11.31
N SER A 182 -9.35 12.06 -10.75
CA SER A 182 -9.33 11.43 -9.42
C SER A 182 -8.53 10.12 -9.39
N ALA A 183 -8.64 9.28 -10.43
CA ALA A 183 -7.83 8.07 -10.57
C ALA A 183 -6.33 8.38 -10.69
N SER A 184 -5.97 9.46 -11.39
CA SER A 184 -4.58 9.93 -11.47
C SER A 184 -4.07 10.37 -10.10
N MET A 185 -4.84 11.19 -9.38
CA MET A 185 -4.50 11.65 -8.04
C MET A 185 -4.38 10.48 -7.06
N TYR A 186 -5.31 9.52 -7.13
CA TYR A 186 -5.24 8.34 -6.28
C TYR A 186 -3.99 7.51 -6.57
N SER A 187 -3.67 7.27 -7.84
CA SER A 187 -2.46 6.53 -8.25
C SER A 187 -1.19 7.26 -7.83
N LEU A 188 -1.13 8.60 -7.95
CA LEU A 188 -0.01 9.37 -7.42
C LEU A 188 0.15 9.18 -5.90
N GLY A 189 -0.94 9.27 -5.14
CA GLY A 189 -0.92 9.03 -3.69
C GLY A 189 -0.51 7.60 -3.33
N HIS A 190 -0.96 6.61 -4.11
CA HIS A 190 -0.62 5.21 -3.96
C HIS A 190 0.90 4.99 -4.17
N GLY A 191 1.43 5.38 -5.35
CA GLY A 191 2.86 5.26 -5.65
C GLY A 191 3.74 6.05 -4.68
N GLY A 192 3.29 7.25 -4.29
CA GLY A 192 3.99 8.12 -3.36
C GLY A 192 4.06 7.61 -1.92
N ASN A 193 3.09 6.80 -1.48
CA ASN A 193 3.12 6.20 -0.15
C ASN A 193 3.78 4.81 -0.15
N ASP A 194 3.42 3.95 -1.09
CA ASP A 194 3.76 2.53 -1.03
C ASP A 194 5.19 2.24 -1.47
N ALA A 195 5.68 2.83 -2.56
CA ALA A 195 7.07 2.63 -2.99
C ALA A 195 8.09 3.13 -1.94
N GLN A 196 7.74 4.16 -1.16
CA GLN A 196 8.62 4.66 -0.09
C GLN A 196 8.89 3.63 1.01
N LYS A 197 8.03 2.64 1.21
CA LYS A 197 8.23 1.60 2.21
C LYS A 197 9.41 0.70 1.84
N THR A 198 9.49 0.30 0.57
CA THR A 198 10.62 -0.45 0.03
C THR A 198 11.88 0.41 -0.02
N MET A 199 11.77 1.69 -0.40
CA MET A 199 12.88 2.64 -0.35
C MET A 199 13.48 2.71 1.05
N GLY A 200 12.64 2.75 2.10
CA GLY A 200 13.08 2.75 3.50
C GLY A 200 13.86 1.49 3.89
N ILE A 201 13.39 0.30 3.44
CA ILE A 201 14.08 -0.98 3.69
C ILE A 201 15.44 -1.02 3.00
N ILE A 202 15.52 -0.63 1.73
CA ILE A 202 16.80 -0.60 1.00
C ILE A 202 17.76 0.44 1.62
N ALA A 203 17.26 1.62 1.98
CA ALA A 203 18.07 2.65 2.62
C ALA A 203 18.63 2.18 3.98
N VAL A 204 17.83 1.51 4.81
CA VAL A 204 18.30 0.94 6.08
C VAL A 204 19.33 -0.16 5.85
N LEU A 205 19.15 -1.00 4.86
CA LEU A 205 20.14 -2.01 4.47
C LEU A 205 21.46 -1.37 4.10
N LEU A 206 21.44 -0.36 3.22
CA LEU A 206 22.65 0.37 2.81
C LEU A 206 23.30 1.11 3.99
N PHE A 207 22.50 1.70 4.86
CA PHE A 207 22.98 2.42 6.05
C PHE A 207 23.66 1.46 7.04
N SER A 208 23.05 0.29 7.30
CA SER A 208 23.62 -0.73 8.18
C SER A 208 24.96 -1.30 7.68
N GLN A 209 25.23 -1.18 6.38
CA GLN A 209 26.49 -1.57 5.75
C GLN A 209 27.51 -0.43 5.62
N GLY A 210 27.19 0.75 6.19
CA GLY A 210 28.07 1.93 6.13
C GLY A 210 28.16 2.58 4.77
N LEU A 211 27.30 2.22 3.80
CA LEU A 211 27.35 2.70 2.41
C LEU A 211 26.71 4.07 2.21
N LEU A 212 26.02 4.61 3.23
CA LEU A 212 25.41 5.95 3.19
C LEU A 212 26.16 7.01 4.00
N GLY A 213 27.30 6.66 4.60
CA GLY A 213 28.01 7.54 5.54
C GLY A 213 27.25 7.74 6.85
N ASP A 214 27.45 8.90 7.51
CA ASP A 214 26.93 9.18 8.84
C ASP A 214 25.45 9.61 8.89
N THR A 215 24.85 9.89 7.74
CA THR A 215 23.48 10.40 7.66
C THR A 215 22.55 9.46 6.90
N PHE A 216 21.44 9.10 7.52
CA PHE A 216 20.40 8.31 6.84
C PHE A 216 19.73 9.15 5.75
N HIS A 217 19.84 8.70 4.51
CA HIS A 217 19.14 9.25 3.35
C HIS A 217 18.78 8.15 2.35
N VAL A 218 17.85 8.43 1.45
CA VAL A 218 17.48 7.52 0.37
C VAL A 218 18.16 7.98 -0.92
N PRO A 219 19.09 7.20 -1.48
CA PRO A 219 19.75 7.55 -2.74
C PRO A 219 18.76 7.63 -3.90
N PHE A 220 18.96 8.54 -4.85
CA PHE A 220 18.06 8.75 -5.97
C PHE A 220 17.85 7.49 -6.83
N TRP A 221 18.90 6.67 -7.01
CA TRP A 221 18.76 5.41 -7.76
C TRP A 221 17.80 4.43 -7.07
N VAL A 222 17.74 4.42 -5.72
CA VAL A 222 16.76 3.61 -4.95
C VAL A 222 15.37 4.10 -5.23
N VAL A 223 15.14 5.42 -5.25
CA VAL A 223 13.85 6.01 -5.61
C VAL A 223 13.40 5.54 -6.99
N MET A 224 14.27 5.67 -7.99
CA MET A 224 13.95 5.30 -9.38
C MET A 224 13.68 3.82 -9.56
N THR A 225 14.48 2.95 -8.93
CA THR A 225 14.30 1.49 -9.05
C THR A 225 13.05 0.99 -8.33
N CYS A 226 12.72 1.52 -7.16
CA CYS A 226 11.48 1.19 -6.45
C CYS A 226 10.25 1.67 -7.24
N GLN A 227 10.23 2.92 -7.69
CA GLN A 227 9.11 3.41 -8.49
C GLN A 227 8.93 2.62 -9.80
N ALA A 228 10.04 2.23 -10.44
CA ALA A 228 9.99 1.39 -11.63
C ALA A 228 9.45 -0.01 -11.32
N ALA A 229 9.92 -0.65 -10.23
CA ALA A 229 9.46 -1.96 -9.82
C ALA A 229 7.96 -1.96 -9.51
N MET A 230 7.49 -0.98 -8.73
CA MET A 230 6.07 -0.81 -8.41
C MET A 230 5.22 -0.51 -9.66
N GLY A 231 5.66 0.40 -10.52
CA GLY A 231 4.97 0.73 -11.77
C GLY A 231 4.87 -0.49 -12.69
N LEU A 232 5.96 -1.24 -12.87
CA LEU A 232 5.96 -2.49 -13.64
C LEU A 232 5.01 -3.52 -13.03
N GLY A 233 5.01 -3.71 -11.71
CA GLY A 233 4.06 -4.60 -11.03
C GLY A 233 2.61 -4.21 -11.32
N THR A 234 2.29 -2.91 -11.27
CA THR A 234 0.95 -2.39 -11.55
C THR A 234 0.47 -2.73 -12.96
N LEU A 235 1.36 -2.79 -13.96
CA LEU A 235 1.00 -3.14 -15.35
C LEU A 235 0.40 -4.54 -15.49
N PHE A 236 0.78 -5.50 -14.65
CA PHE A 236 0.24 -6.86 -14.69
C PHE A 236 -1.16 -6.96 -14.09
N GLY A 237 -1.53 -6.05 -13.17
CA GLY A 237 -2.84 -5.95 -12.56
C GLY A 237 -3.21 -7.12 -11.64
N GLY A 238 -3.79 -6.84 -10.50
CA GLY A 238 -4.34 -7.84 -9.58
C GLY A 238 -5.81 -8.17 -9.91
N TRP A 239 -6.11 -8.77 -11.05
CA TRP A 239 -7.48 -8.89 -11.60
C TRP A 239 -8.50 -9.55 -10.65
N ARG A 240 -8.09 -10.55 -9.86
CA ARG A 240 -8.96 -11.18 -8.86
C ARG A 240 -9.34 -10.20 -7.77
N ILE A 241 -8.37 -9.38 -7.31
CA ILE A 241 -8.58 -8.35 -6.29
C ILE A 241 -9.41 -7.19 -6.89
N VAL A 242 -9.12 -6.76 -8.13
CA VAL A 242 -9.91 -5.77 -8.87
C VAL A 242 -11.39 -6.17 -8.91
N HIS A 243 -11.67 -7.44 -9.25
CA HIS A 243 -13.05 -7.95 -9.25
C HIS A 243 -13.68 -7.90 -7.85
N THR A 244 -12.94 -8.26 -6.81
CA THR A 244 -13.46 -8.22 -5.43
C THR A 244 -13.80 -6.79 -5.00
N MET A 245 -12.90 -5.84 -5.20
CA MET A 245 -13.07 -4.45 -4.76
C MET A 245 -14.05 -3.67 -5.64
N GLY A 246 -13.96 -3.84 -6.95
CA GLY A 246 -14.75 -3.06 -7.90
C GLY A 246 -16.19 -3.56 -8.09
N SER A 247 -16.47 -4.85 -7.79
CA SER A 247 -17.77 -5.46 -8.11
C SER A 247 -18.47 -6.10 -6.93
N LYS A 248 -17.71 -6.64 -5.93
CA LYS A 248 -18.32 -7.41 -4.84
C LYS A 248 -18.70 -6.58 -3.64
N ILE A 249 -18.09 -5.41 -3.39
CA ILE A 249 -18.41 -4.55 -2.24
C ILE A 249 -19.70 -3.78 -2.49
N THR A 250 -19.75 -3.01 -3.57
CA THR A 250 -20.91 -2.23 -4.01
C THR A 250 -20.84 -1.97 -5.51
N ARG A 251 -21.96 -1.57 -6.13
CA ARG A 251 -21.97 -1.13 -7.53
C ARG A 251 -21.69 0.36 -7.58
N LEU A 252 -20.67 0.76 -8.32
CA LEU A 252 -20.24 2.15 -8.45
C LEU A 252 -20.77 2.77 -9.76
N SER A 253 -21.20 4.03 -9.67
CA SER A 253 -21.36 4.94 -10.81
C SER A 253 -20.08 5.79 -10.99
N PRO A 254 -19.87 6.45 -12.15
CA PRO A 254 -18.71 7.34 -12.34
C PRO A 254 -18.58 8.41 -11.26
N MET A 255 -19.68 9.04 -10.83
CA MET A 255 -19.70 10.01 -9.74
C MET A 255 -19.22 9.39 -8.41
N GLN A 256 -19.66 8.17 -8.09
CA GLN A 256 -19.24 7.48 -6.87
C GLN A 256 -17.78 7.05 -6.95
N GLY A 257 -17.31 6.59 -8.13
CA GLY A 257 -15.89 6.30 -8.36
C GLY A 257 -15.01 7.53 -8.14
N PHE A 258 -15.40 8.66 -8.72
CA PHE A 258 -14.74 9.94 -8.50
C PHE A 258 -14.66 10.32 -7.02
N CYS A 259 -15.77 10.22 -6.28
CA CYS A 259 -15.80 10.56 -4.85
C CYS A 259 -14.93 9.60 -4.02
N ALA A 260 -14.94 8.30 -4.32
CA ALA A 260 -14.12 7.31 -3.62
C ALA A 260 -12.62 7.56 -3.86
N GLU A 261 -12.21 7.75 -5.11
CA GLU A 261 -10.82 8.04 -5.49
C GLU A 261 -10.35 9.37 -4.91
N THR A 262 -11.17 10.42 -4.96
CA THR A 262 -10.83 11.73 -4.41
C THR A 262 -10.67 11.68 -2.88
N GLY A 263 -11.61 11.04 -2.16
CA GLY A 263 -11.51 10.89 -0.71
C GLY A 263 -10.30 10.06 -0.31
N GLY A 264 -10.02 8.99 -1.07
CA GLY A 264 -8.82 8.18 -0.91
C GLY A 264 -7.53 8.98 -1.18
N ALA A 265 -7.47 9.73 -2.28
CA ALA A 265 -6.31 10.55 -2.64
C ALA A 265 -6.00 11.61 -1.57
N ILE A 266 -7.00 12.33 -1.08
CA ILE A 266 -6.82 13.32 0.01
C ILE A 266 -6.22 12.64 1.24
N THR A 267 -6.73 11.46 1.62
CA THR A 267 -6.22 10.69 2.74
C THR A 267 -4.75 10.30 2.53
N LEU A 268 -4.40 9.77 1.34
CA LEU A 268 -3.04 9.34 1.03
C LEU A 268 -2.06 10.51 0.96
N PHE A 269 -2.45 11.62 0.34
CA PHE A 269 -1.59 12.81 0.24
C PHE A 269 -1.28 13.37 1.62
N THR A 270 -2.30 13.48 2.48
CA THR A 270 -2.13 13.96 3.85
C THR A 270 -1.22 13.02 4.66
N ALA A 271 -1.46 11.70 4.59
CA ALA A 271 -0.64 10.72 5.29
C ALA A 271 0.83 10.74 4.81
N THR A 272 1.04 10.82 3.49
CA THR A 272 2.39 10.84 2.89
C THR A 272 3.14 12.13 3.27
N ALA A 273 2.48 13.28 3.26
CA ALA A 273 3.06 14.56 3.69
C ALA A 273 3.46 14.54 5.18
N LEU A 274 2.67 13.87 6.02
CA LEU A 274 2.95 13.68 7.45
C LEU A 274 3.98 12.57 7.73
N GLY A 275 4.45 11.86 6.70
CA GLY A 275 5.37 10.73 6.84
C GLY A 275 4.75 9.50 7.51
N VAL A 276 3.42 9.35 7.45
CA VAL A 276 2.70 8.24 8.05
C VAL A 276 2.49 7.13 7.04
N PRO A 277 3.06 5.93 7.26
CA PRO A 277 2.79 4.78 6.42
C PRO A 277 1.36 4.29 6.65
N VAL A 278 0.51 4.41 5.63
CA VAL A 278 -0.87 3.94 5.68
C VAL A 278 -1.08 2.77 4.72
N SER A 279 -2.20 2.08 4.87
CA SER A 279 -2.66 1.09 3.91
C SER A 279 -3.53 1.74 2.84
N THR A 280 -3.03 1.75 1.63
CA THR A 280 -3.76 2.24 0.45
C THR A 280 -4.98 1.36 0.17
N THR A 281 -4.87 0.02 0.33
CA THR A 281 -5.99 -0.93 0.22
C THR A 281 -7.11 -0.63 1.21
N HIS A 282 -6.77 -0.37 2.48
CA HIS A 282 -7.78 -0.03 3.50
C HIS A 282 -8.45 1.29 3.19
N THR A 283 -7.68 2.29 2.80
CA THR A 283 -8.17 3.63 2.48
C THR A 283 -9.21 3.59 1.36
N ILE A 284 -8.89 2.96 0.22
CA ILE A 284 -9.82 2.91 -0.91
C ILE A 284 -11.01 1.99 -0.63
N THR A 285 -10.81 0.88 0.10
CA THR A 285 -11.91 0.00 0.51
C THR A 285 -12.88 0.76 1.41
N GLY A 286 -12.39 1.51 2.40
CA GLY A 286 -13.20 2.40 3.22
C GLY A 286 -13.97 3.42 2.39
N ALA A 287 -13.31 4.06 1.44
CA ALA A 287 -13.93 5.02 0.52
C ALA A 287 -15.04 4.38 -0.34
N ILE A 288 -14.81 3.18 -0.88
CA ILE A 288 -15.82 2.42 -1.64
C ILE A 288 -17.04 2.06 -0.76
N VAL A 289 -16.82 1.66 0.48
CA VAL A 289 -17.90 1.43 1.45
C VAL A 289 -18.64 2.72 1.74
N GLY A 290 -17.92 3.83 1.94
CA GLY A 290 -18.50 5.16 2.20
C GLY A 290 -19.45 5.64 1.10
N VAL A 291 -19.02 5.58 -0.17
CA VAL A 291 -19.88 5.97 -1.30
C VAL A 291 -21.07 5.02 -1.50
N GLY A 292 -20.90 3.73 -1.18
CA GLY A 292 -21.99 2.77 -1.20
C GLY A 292 -23.04 3.06 -0.12
N ALA A 293 -22.57 3.32 1.11
CA ALA A 293 -23.42 3.64 2.26
C ALA A 293 -24.16 4.98 2.10
N ALA A 294 -23.53 5.97 1.46
CA ALA A 294 -24.16 7.26 1.15
C ALA A 294 -25.41 7.14 0.27
N ARG A 295 -25.47 6.12 -0.60
CA ARG A 295 -26.66 5.84 -1.39
C ARG A 295 -27.75 5.18 -0.55
N ARG A 296 -27.41 4.10 0.12
CA ARG A 296 -28.18 3.37 1.13
C ARG A 296 -27.29 2.33 1.80
N THR A 297 -27.45 2.10 3.08
CA THR A 297 -26.63 1.12 3.83
C THR A 297 -26.77 -0.31 3.26
N SER A 298 -27.94 -0.68 2.72
CA SER A 298 -28.19 -1.97 2.07
C SER A 298 -27.52 -2.11 0.68
N ALA A 299 -26.94 -1.06 0.11
CA ALA A 299 -26.20 -1.14 -1.15
C ALA A 299 -24.80 -1.74 -0.95
N VAL A 300 -24.29 -1.74 0.29
CA VAL A 300 -23.01 -2.35 0.65
C VAL A 300 -23.23 -3.82 1.03
N ARG A 301 -22.44 -4.71 0.45
CA ARG A 301 -22.40 -6.12 0.83
C ARG A 301 -21.53 -6.32 2.06
N TRP A 302 -22.10 -6.10 3.24
CA TRP A 302 -21.40 -6.12 4.53
C TRP A 302 -20.67 -7.43 4.82
N GLY A 303 -21.17 -8.58 4.34
CA GLY A 303 -20.45 -9.85 4.46
C GLY A 303 -19.10 -9.85 3.71
N VAL A 304 -19.03 -9.23 2.54
CA VAL A 304 -17.79 -9.08 1.79
C VAL A 304 -16.85 -8.10 2.51
N ALA A 305 -17.37 -6.95 2.96
CA ALA A 305 -16.59 -5.96 3.71
C ALA A 305 -16.05 -6.57 5.01
N GLY A 306 -16.84 -7.36 5.74
CA GLY A 306 -16.41 -8.05 6.96
C GLY A 306 -15.28 -9.05 6.70
N ASN A 307 -15.39 -9.86 5.65
CA ASN A 307 -14.31 -10.79 5.27
C ASN A 307 -12.99 -10.06 4.91
N ILE A 308 -13.09 -8.89 4.29
CA ILE A 308 -11.91 -8.05 4.01
C ILE A 308 -11.30 -7.55 5.32
N VAL A 309 -12.11 -7.08 6.28
CA VAL A 309 -11.61 -6.64 7.60
C VAL A 309 -10.94 -7.79 8.36
N VAL A 310 -11.50 -9.00 8.31
CA VAL A 310 -10.87 -10.21 8.90
C VAL A 310 -9.49 -10.47 8.26
N ALA A 311 -9.39 -10.37 6.94
CA ALA A 311 -8.11 -10.52 6.24
C ALA A 311 -7.08 -9.46 6.70
N TRP A 312 -7.52 -8.22 6.94
CA TRP A 312 -6.65 -7.16 7.45
C TRP A 312 -6.07 -7.50 8.82
N VAL A 313 -6.90 -8.00 9.73
CA VAL A 313 -6.47 -8.40 11.08
C VAL A 313 -5.46 -9.55 11.04
N ILE A 314 -5.69 -10.54 10.16
CA ILE A 314 -4.83 -11.73 10.04
C ILE A 314 -3.49 -11.40 9.36
N THR A 315 -3.40 -10.37 8.53
CA THR A 315 -2.23 -10.06 7.71
C THR A 315 -0.95 -9.88 8.54
N ILE A 316 -0.99 -9.04 9.58
CA ILE A 316 0.20 -8.79 10.44
C ILE A 316 0.66 -10.07 11.15
N PRO A 317 -0.20 -10.82 11.88
CA PRO A 317 0.22 -12.05 12.55
C PRO A 317 0.74 -13.11 11.58
N ALA A 318 0.08 -13.29 10.44
CA ALA A 318 0.46 -14.32 9.48
C ALA A 318 1.83 -14.03 8.83
N SER A 319 2.04 -12.81 8.35
CA SER A 319 3.33 -12.41 7.78
C SER A 319 4.44 -12.42 8.82
N ALA A 320 4.14 -12.04 10.08
CA ALA A 320 5.09 -12.12 11.18
C ALA A 320 5.51 -13.55 11.50
N ALA A 321 4.57 -14.48 11.53
CA ALA A 321 4.87 -15.90 11.76
C ALA A 321 5.77 -16.47 10.65
N ILE A 322 5.47 -16.19 9.37
CA ILE A 322 6.29 -16.62 8.24
C ILE A 322 7.70 -16.02 8.33
N ALA A 323 7.80 -14.72 8.64
CA ALA A 323 9.07 -14.03 8.77
C ALA A 323 9.93 -14.57 9.92
N ALA A 324 9.32 -14.85 11.08
CA ALA A 324 10.02 -15.45 12.23
C ALA A 324 10.57 -16.85 11.91
N VAL A 325 9.77 -17.69 11.24
CA VAL A 325 10.20 -19.01 10.78
C VAL A 325 11.35 -18.90 9.78
N THR A 326 11.23 -18.00 8.79
CA THR A 326 12.28 -17.77 7.80
C THR A 326 13.58 -17.30 8.46
N TYR A 327 13.50 -16.37 9.42
CA TYR A 327 14.66 -15.90 10.18
C TYR A 327 15.32 -17.06 10.96
N GLY A 328 14.52 -17.90 11.62
CA GLY A 328 15.02 -19.08 12.35
C GLY A 328 15.72 -20.09 11.44
N VAL A 329 15.13 -20.37 10.25
CA VAL A 329 15.74 -21.28 9.26
C VAL A 329 17.07 -20.72 8.77
N VAL A 330 17.14 -19.43 8.42
CA VAL A 330 18.43 -18.80 8.02
C VAL A 330 19.47 -18.90 9.12
N GLY A 331 19.05 -18.80 10.40
CA GLY A 331 19.94 -18.97 11.56
C GLY A 331 20.58 -20.34 11.68
N LEU A 332 19.97 -21.42 11.11
CA LEU A 332 20.53 -22.77 11.12
C LEU A 332 21.72 -22.96 10.14
N PHE A 333 21.88 -22.04 9.20
CA PHE A 333 22.95 -22.08 8.18
C PHE A 333 24.06 -21.04 8.44
N ARG A 334 24.07 -20.39 9.60
CA ARG A 334 25.11 -19.51 10.12
C ARG A 334 25.99 -20.24 11.12
#